data_bafd2df2d710c4ac7faa6568462008c8
#
_entry.id   bafd2df2d710c4ac7faa6568462008c8
#
_cell.length_a   1.000
_cell.length_b   1.000
_cell.length_c   1.000
_cell.angle_alpha   90.00
_cell.angle_beta   90.00
_cell.angle_gamma   90.00
#
_symmetry.space_group_name_H-M   'P 1'
#
loop_
_entity.id
_entity.type
_entity.pdbx_description
1 polymer ?
#
loop_
_entity_poly.entity_id
_entity_poly.type
_entity_poly.pdbx_seq_one_letter_code
_entity_poly.pdbx_strand_id
1 'polypeptide(L)'
;MKKPYIGISGSILLGSAGSDVDLPRSYVNLDYTRSIEEAGGIPIIIPFTTNLEIIQDTVAHLDGLLLSGGHDVYPLHYGEEPLQKLGEVWPERDHFDFALLKAAEERQIPIFGICRGMQVLNVYRGGSLYQDLSYDETCTIKHAQNQTPELGTHTVDIEFETNLASAIGRSTWVTNSHHHQSVKTVGKGLQVVA
;
A
#
# COMPACT_ATOMS: atom_id res chain seq x y z
N MET A 1 5.09 -2.77 28.53
CA MET A 1 4.26 -3.51 27.56
C MET A 1 5.18 -4.08 26.50
N LYS A 2 4.91 -5.28 25.97
CA LYS A 2 5.66 -5.87 24.83
C LYS A 2 5.38 -5.04 23.58
N LYS A 3 6.42 -4.67 22.84
CA LYS A 3 6.24 -3.96 21.56
C LYS A 3 5.68 -4.91 20.50
N PRO A 4 4.71 -4.48 19.66
CA PRO A 4 4.16 -5.31 18.60
C PRO A 4 5.16 -5.48 17.44
N TYR A 5 5.19 -6.65 16.83
CA TYR A 5 5.91 -6.94 15.60
C TYR A 5 5.02 -6.62 14.41
N ILE A 6 5.41 -5.65 13.59
CA ILE A 6 4.65 -5.21 12.41
C ILE A 6 5.41 -5.64 11.15
N GLY A 7 4.82 -6.58 10.41
CA GLY A 7 5.35 -7.02 9.13
C GLY A 7 5.11 -5.97 8.04
N ILE A 8 6.11 -5.67 7.23
CA ILE A 8 6.02 -4.75 6.10
C ILE A 8 6.23 -5.55 4.82
N SER A 9 5.26 -5.54 3.91
CA SER A 9 5.41 -6.22 2.63
C SER A 9 6.57 -5.63 1.82
N GLY A 10 7.59 -6.45 1.53
CA GLY A 10 8.75 -6.06 0.75
C GLY A 10 8.46 -5.94 -0.75
N SER A 11 9.12 -5.03 -1.44
CA SER A 11 9.16 -4.95 -2.90
C SER A 11 10.47 -5.51 -3.44
N ILE A 12 10.61 -5.61 -4.77
CA ILE A 12 11.88 -5.94 -5.41
C ILE A 12 12.42 -4.71 -6.13
N LEU A 13 13.71 -4.47 -5.94
CA LEU A 13 14.49 -3.60 -6.78
C LEU A 13 15.34 -4.48 -7.70
N LEU A 14 15.08 -4.39 -9.00
CA LEU A 14 15.99 -4.92 -10.02
C LEU A 14 17.15 -3.92 -10.15
N GLY A 15 18.37 -4.39 -10.24
CA GLY A 15 19.55 -3.55 -10.20
C GLY A 15 19.51 -2.43 -11.23
N SER A 16 20.12 -1.28 -10.92
CA SER A 16 20.21 -0.14 -11.83
C SER A 16 21.20 -0.44 -12.97
N ALA A 17 20.84 -0.07 -14.19
CA ALA A 17 21.75 -0.12 -15.35
C ALA A 17 23.05 0.61 -15.01
N GLY A 18 24.18 -0.12 -14.98
CA GLY A 18 25.50 0.43 -14.68
C GLY A 18 26.26 -0.23 -13.52
N SER A 19 25.66 -1.17 -12.79
CA SER A 19 26.40 -2.05 -11.88
C SER A 19 26.73 -3.36 -12.59
N ASP A 20 27.96 -3.84 -12.44
CA ASP A 20 28.44 -5.10 -13.06
C ASP A 20 27.67 -6.37 -12.59
N VAL A 21 26.74 -6.23 -11.63
CA VAL A 21 25.93 -7.31 -11.09
C VAL A 21 24.50 -6.82 -10.85
N ASP A 22 23.60 -7.27 -11.70
CA ASP A 22 22.16 -6.97 -11.62
C ASP A 22 21.44 -7.97 -10.68
N LEU A 23 21.69 -7.87 -9.37
CA LEU A 23 21.10 -8.75 -8.37
C LEU A 23 19.75 -8.17 -7.87
N PRO A 24 18.66 -8.95 -7.95
CA PRO A 24 17.40 -8.57 -7.34
C PRO A 24 17.55 -8.37 -5.83
N ARG A 25 16.96 -7.31 -5.30
CA ARG A 25 16.96 -7.00 -3.86
C ARG A 25 15.54 -6.86 -3.35
N SER A 26 15.22 -7.55 -2.28
CA SER A 26 13.99 -7.26 -1.55
C SER A 26 14.21 -6.04 -0.68
N TYR A 27 13.31 -5.04 -0.74
CA TYR A 27 13.48 -3.77 -0.04
C TYR A 27 12.15 -3.16 0.41
N VAL A 28 12.25 -2.22 1.32
CA VAL A 28 11.23 -1.20 1.63
C VAL A 28 11.92 0.14 1.85
N ASN A 29 11.23 1.25 1.62
CA ASN A 29 11.75 2.57 1.96
C ASN A 29 11.87 2.72 3.49
N LEU A 30 12.89 3.44 3.95
CA LEU A 30 13.16 3.64 5.37
C LEU A 30 12.01 4.33 6.12
N ASP A 31 11.19 5.11 5.44
CA ASP A 31 10.09 5.83 6.06
C ASP A 31 9.04 4.89 6.66
N TYR A 32 8.82 3.72 6.06
CA TYR A 32 7.94 2.69 6.63
C TYR A 32 8.48 2.15 7.96
N THR A 33 9.77 1.81 8.02
CA THR A 33 10.37 1.26 9.25
C THR A 33 10.42 2.32 10.35
N ARG A 34 10.82 3.55 10.01
CA ARG A 34 10.86 4.67 10.96
C ARG A 34 9.47 4.99 11.54
N SER A 35 8.44 5.05 10.70
CA SER A 35 7.07 5.32 11.18
C SER A 35 6.58 4.27 12.17
N ILE A 36 6.90 2.99 11.95
CA ILE A 36 6.57 1.91 12.89
C ILE A 36 7.37 2.07 14.21
N GLU A 37 8.67 2.38 14.13
CA GLU A 37 9.51 2.60 15.31
C GLU A 37 9.01 3.79 16.14
N GLU A 38 8.68 4.91 15.51
CA GLU A 38 8.13 6.10 16.14
C GLU A 38 6.77 5.83 16.80
N ALA A 39 5.95 4.96 16.18
CA ALA A 39 4.69 4.49 16.76
C ALA A 39 4.88 3.45 17.89
N GLY A 40 6.12 3.07 18.20
CA GLY A 40 6.45 2.14 19.29
C GLY A 40 6.42 0.65 18.91
N GLY A 41 6.28 0.31 17.63
CA GLY A 41 6.35 -1.05 17.10
C GLY A 41 7.78 -1.52 16.78
N ILE A 42 7.90 -2.77 16.38
CA ILE A 42 9.13 -3.38 15.84
C ILE A 42 8.87 -3.69 14.36
N PRO A 43 9.53 -2.99 13.41
CA PRO A 43 9.35 -3.25 11.99
C PRO A 43 10.05 -4.55 11.57
N ILE A 44 9.33 -5.41 10.84
CA ILE A 44 9.87 -6.64 10.24
C ILE A 44 9.65 -6.56 8.73
N ILE A 45 10.71 -6.43 7.98
CA ILE A 45 10.62 -6.48 6.51
C ILE A 45 10.36 -7.93 6.10
N ILE A 46 9.22 -8.16 5.43
CA ILE A 46 8.90 -9.47 4.86
C ILE A 46 9.51 -9.50 3.46
N PRO A 47 10.56 -10.30 3.22
CA PRO A 47 11.13 -10.38 1.88
C PRO A 47 10.13 -10.98 0.90
N PHE A 48 10.17 -10.51 -0.35
CA PHE A 48 9.33 -11.09 -1.39
C PHE A 48 9.59 -12.59 -1.54
N THR A 49 8.52 -13.36 -1.59
CA THR A 49 8.55 -14.79 -1.85
C THR A 49 7.22 -15.24 -2.48
N THR A 50 7.27 -16.28 -3.29
CA THR A 50 6.09 -16.96 -3.84
C THR A 50 5.72 -18.22 -3.03
N ASN A 51 6.47 -18.55 -1.99
CA ASN A 51 6.21 -19.71 -1.14
C ASN A 51 5.14 -19.38 -0.10
N LEU A 52 3.95 -19.96 -0.29
CA LEU A 52 2.78 -19.72 0.56
C LEU A 52 2.99 -20.21 2.01
N GLU A 53 3.71 -21.29 2.22
CA GLU A 53 4.02 -21.81 3.57
C GLU A 53 4.88 -20.82 4.34
N ILE A 54 5.94 -20.28 3.71
CA ILE A 54 6.79 -19.25 4.31
C ILE A 54 5.98 -17.99 4.63
N ILE A 55 5.05 -17.60 3.76
CA ILE A 55 4.17 -16.43 3.99
C ILE A 55 3.31 -16.68 5.24
N GLN A 56 2.65 -17.83 5.33
CA GLN A 56 1.79 -18.19 6.46
C GLN A 56 2.56 -18.24 7.77
N ASP A 57 3.73 -18.91 7.77
CA ASP A 57 4.59 -19.02 8.95
C ASP A 57 5.13 -17.64 9.38
N THR A 58 5.50 -16.78 8.42
CA THR A 58 5.94 -15.42 8.74
C THR A 58 4.82 -14.65 9.41
N VAL A 59 3.61 -14.61 8.80
CA VAL A 59 2.47 -13.89 9.35
C VAL A 59 2.04 -14.44 10.71
N ALA A 60 2.26 -15.73 10.98
CA ALA A 60 1.97 -16.36 12.27
C ALA A 60 2.72 -15.70 13.45
N HIS A 61 3.83 -15.04 13.22
CA HIS A 61 4.65 -14.39 14.23
C HIS A 61 4.45 -12.87 14.34
N LEU A 62 3.53 -12.30 13.54
CA LEU A 62 3.26 -10.85 13.51
C LEU A 62 2.06 -10.47 14.37
N ASP A 63 2.11 -9.24 14.89
CA ASP A 63 1.01 -8.60 15.61
C ASP A 63 0.22 -7.62 14.71
N GLY A 64 0.73 -7.30 13.50
CA GLY A 64 0.07 -6.48 12.49
C GLY A 64 0.79 -6.57 11.14
N LEU A 65 0.09 -6.21 10.06
CA LEU A 65 0.59 -6.19 8.69
C LEU A 65 0.48 -4.80 8.09
N LEU A 66 1.58 -4.29 7.52
CA LEU A 66 1.62 -3.09 6.70
C LEU A 66 1.93 -3.46 5.25
N LEU A 67 1.02 -3.15 4.33
CA LEU A 67 1.24 -3.24 2.90
C LEU A 67 1.88 -1.95 2.39
N SER A 68 3.07 -2.07 1.79
CA SER A 68 3.82 -0.91 1.29
C SER A 68 3.35 -0.45 -0.08
N GLY A 69 3.77 0.74 -0.49
CA GLY A 69 3.63 1.27 -1.85
C GLY A 69 4.43 0.49 -2.88
N GLY A 70 4.38 0.94 -4.14
CA GLY A 70 5.13 0.31 -5.22
C GLY A 70 4.47 0.45 -6.59
N HIS A 71 4.68 -0.53 -7.46
CA HIS A 71 4.14 -0.63 -8.83
C HIS A 71 2.62 -0.61 -8.87
N ASP A 72 2.05 -0.33 -10.03
CA ASP A 72 0.61 -0.42 -10.24
C ASP A 72 0.08 -1.84 -10.02
N VAL A 73 -1.16 -1.94 -9.54
CA VAL A 73 -1.84 -3.23 -9.41
C VAL A 73 -2.28 -3.70 -10.79
N TYR A 74 -2.01 -4.96 -11.11
CA TYR A 74 -2.31 -5.53 -12.42
C TYR A 74 -3.83 -5.50 -12.72
N PRO A 75 -4.28 -4.86 -13.83
CA PRO A 75 -5.70 -4.62 -14.08
C PRO A 75 -6.57 -5.87 -14.21
N LEU A 76 -6.01 -6.97 -14.69
CA LEU A 76 -6.77 -8.23 -14.80
C LEU A 76 -7.23 -8.77 -13.44
N HIS A 77 -6.62 -8.35 -12.32
CA HIS A 77 -7.08 -8.72 -10.98
C HIS A 77 -8.44 -8.10 -10.62
N TYR A 78 -8.80 -6.98 -11.26
CA TYR A 78 -10.11 -6.34 -11.10
C TYR A 78 -10.95 -6.32 -12.39
N GLY A 79 -10.61 -7.22 -13.35
CA GLY A 79 -11.43 -7.50 -14.54
C GLY A 79 -11.39 -6.40 -15.61
N GLU A 80 -10.37 -5.56 -15.63
CA GLU A 80 -10.18 -4.53 -16.63
C GLU A 80 -8.95 -4.81 -17.52
N GLU A 81 -8.99 -4.36 -18.78
CA GLU A 81 -7.84 -4.40 -19.68
C GLU A 81 -6.86 -3.24 -19.36
N PRO A 82 -5.54 -3.39 -19.64
CA PRO A 82 -4.56 -2.35 -19.44
C PRO A 82 -4.86 -1.11 -20.31
N LEU A 83 -4.93 0.06 -19.69
CA LEU A 83 -5.11 1.34 -20.37
C LEU A 83 -3.75 2.02 -20.64
N GLN A 84 -3.74 3.00 -21.56
CA GLN A 84 -2.53 3.63 -22.10
C GLN A 84 -1.60 4.27 -21.06
N LYS A 85 -2.14 4.72 -19.92
CA LYS A 85 -1.37 5.39 -18.86
C LYS A 85 -1.11 4.50 -17.64
N LEU A 86 -1.38 3.19 -17.74
CA LEU A 86 -0.96 2.22 -16.73
C LEU A 86 0.56 2.29 -16.59
N GLY A 87 1.04 2.33 -15.37
CA GLY A 87 2.46 2.24 -15.06
C GLY A 87 3.01 0.82 -15.10
N GLU A 88 4.15 0.62 -14.50
CA GLU A 88 4.77 -0.70 -14.40
C GLU A 88 3.94 -1.59 -13.47
N VAL A 89 3.64 -2.81 -13.89
CA VAL A 89 2.92 -3.82 -13.12
C VAL A 89 3.84 -4.99 -12.79
N TRP A 90 3.60 -5.60 -11.65
CA TRP A 90 4.33 -6.80 -11.25
C TRP A 90 3.37 -7.81 -10.59
N PRO A 91 2.74 -8.71 -11.38
CA PRO A 91 1.70 -9.63 -10.91
C PRO A 91 2.14 -10.56 -9.78
N GLU A 92 3.42 -10.96 -9.74
CA GLU A 92 3.95 -11.79 -8.66
C GLU A 92 3.91 -11.06 -7.32
N ARG A 93 4.12 -9.73 -7.33
CA ARG A 93 3.99 -8.90 -6.13
C ARG A 93 2.52 -8.78 -5.69
N ASP A 94 1.58 -8.72 -6.62
CA ASP A 94 0.15 -8.70 -6.30
C ASP A 94 -0.25 -10.03 -5.62
N HIS A 95 0.17 -11.16 -6.17
CA HIS A 95 -0.07 -12.48 -5.58
C HIS A 95 0.55 -12.63 -4.20
N PHE A 96 1.76 -12.11 -3.99
CA PHE A 96 2.41 -12.07 -2.68
C PHE A 96 1.61 -11.26 -1.66
N ASP A 97 1.18 -10.05 -2.03
CA ASP A 97 0.38 -9.21 -1.14
C ASP A 97 -1.01 -9.81 -0.87
N PHE A 98 -1.64 -10.47 -1.86
CA PHE A 98 -2.90 -11.20 -1.64
C PHE A 98 -2.72 -12.38 -0.67
N ALA A 99 -1.60 -13.09 -0.77
CA ALA A 99 -1.30 -14.17 0.17
C ALA A 99 -1.06 -13.66 1.60
N LEU A 100 -0.35 -12.53 1.75
CA LEU A 100 -0.17 -11.85 3.03
C LEU A 100 -1.51 -11.39 3.63
N LEU A 101 -2.37 -10.77 2.81
CA LEU A 101 -3.70 -10.34 3.21
C LEU A 101 -4.54 -11.51 3.72
N LYS A 102 -4.57 -12.61 2.96
CA LYS A 102 -5.30 -13.82 3.35
C LYS A 102 -4.81 -14.37 4.71
N ALA A 103 -3.51 -14.53 4.87
CA ALA A 103 -2.93 -15.03 6.11
C ALA A 103 -3.20 -14.08 7.30
N ALA A 104 -3.13 -12.76 7.09
CA ALA A 104 -3.42 -11.76 8.12
C ALA A 104 -4.90 -11.77 8.54
N GLU A 105 -5.82 -11.95 7.60
CA GLU A 105 -7.26 -12.09 7.88
C GLU A 105 -7.59 -13.37 8.65
N GLU A 106 -7.02 -14.50 8.25
CA GLU A 106 -7.18 -15.78 8.96
C GLU A 106 -6.69 -15.68 10.41
N ARG A 107 -5.66 -14.88 10.65
CA ARG A 107 -5.12 -14.58 11.98
C ARG A 107 -5.83 -13.43 12.70
N GLN A 108 -6.71 -12.71 12.02
CA GLN A 108 -7.41 -11.54 12.56
C GLN A 108 -6.47 -10.44 13.11
N ILE A 109 -5.27 -10.30 12.53
CA ILE A 109 -4.35 -9.20 12.89
C ILE A 109 -4.70 -7.93 12.13
N PRO A 110 -4.44 -6.73 12.70
CA PRO A 110 -4.66 -5.46 12.01
C PRO A 110 -3.87 -5.37 10.70
N ILE A 111 -4.50 -4.78 9.68
CA ILE A 111 -3.90 -4.55 8.36
C ILE A 111 -3.94 -3.05 8.07
N PHE A 112 -2.82 -2.50 7.61
CA PHE A 112 -2.72 -1.12 7.14
C PHE A 112 -2.06 -1.07 5.77
N GLY A 113 -2.71 -0.41 4.80
CA GLY A 113 -2.20 -0.24 3.44
C GLY A 113 -1.83 1.21 3.16
N ILE A 114 -0.65 1.46 2.61
CA ILE A 114 -0.18 2.79 2.23
C ILE A 114 -0.02 2.85 0.72
N CYS A 115 -0.61 3.86 0.05
CA CYS A 115 -0.54 4.07 -1.40
C CYS A 115 -1.01 2.80 -2.14
N ARG A 116 -0.13 2.12 -2.89
CA ARG A 116 -0.43 0.85 -3.53
C ARG A 116 -0.97 -0.20 -2.54
N GLY A 117 -0.49 -0.24 -1.30
CA GLY A 117 -0.97 -1.18 -0.29
C GLY A 117 -2.47 -1.04 -0.01
N MET A 118 -3.01 0.17 0.04
CA MET A 118 -4.44 0.44 0.13
C MET A 118 -5.18 0.01 -1.15
N GLN A 119 -4.60 0.27 -2.31
CA GLN A 119 -5.18 -0.12 -3.61
C GLN A 119 -5.27 -1.64 -3.77
N VAL A 120 -4.22 -2.37 -3.42
CA VAL A 120 -4.18 -3.83 -3.43
C VAL A 120 -5.23 -4.42 -2.46
N LEU A 121 -5.37 -3.85 -1.28
CA LEU A 121 -6.41 -4.23 -0.33
C LEU A 121 -7.83 -4.03 -0.92
N ASN A 122 -8.05 -2.90 -1.60
CA ASN A 122 -9.30 -2.61 -2.30
C ASN A 122 -9.60 -3.66 -3.38
N VAL A 123 -8.63 -4.01 -4.21
CA VAL A 123 -8.77 -5.02 -5.27
C VAL A 123 -9.00 -6.42 -4.67
N TYR A 124 -8.27 -6.78 -3.64
CA TYR A 124 -8.46 -8.03 -2.90
C TYR A 124 -9.89 -8.18 -2.35
N ARG A 125 -10.54 -7.07 -1.99
CA ARG A 125 -11.94 -6.99 -1.55
C ARG A 125 -12.96 -6.88 -2.69
N GLY A 126 -12.52 -7.03 -3.95
CA GLY A 126 -13.37 -7.00 -5.14
C GLY A 126 -13.69 -5.59 -5.64
N GLY A 127 -12.94 -4.59 -5.22
CA GLY A 127 -12.98 -3.24 -5.77
C GLY A 127 -12.17 -3.10 -7.06
N SER A 128 -12.18 -1.91 -7.66
CA SER A 128 -11.41 -1.57 -8.85
C SER A 128 -10.67 -0.25 -8.69
N LEU A 129 -9.81 0.08 -9.66
CA LEU A 129 -8.95 1.27 -9.63
C LEU A 129 -9.13 2.10 -10.90
N TYR A 130 -8.98 3.43 -10.78
CA TYR A 130 -8.58 4.24 -11.92
C TYR A 130 -7.10 3.96 -12.18
N GLN A 131 -6.79 3.45 -13.37
CA GLN A 131 -5.41 3.11 -13.78
C GLN A 131 -4.52 4.35 -13.97
N ASP A 132 -5.14 5.51 -14.08
CA ASP A 132 -4.54 6.85 -14.00
C ASP A 132 -5.64 7.84 -13.63
N LEU A 133 -5.33 8.81 -12.80
CA LEU A 133 -6.27 9.83 -12.35
C LEU A 133 -6.87 10.66 -13.48
N SER A 134 -6.21 10.75 -14.62
CA SER A 134 -6.77 11.44 -15.81
C SER A 134 -7.95 10.71 -16.45
N TYR A 135 -8.24 9.49 -16.04
CA TYR A 135 -9.45 8.77 -16.44
C TYR A 135 -10.64 9.06 -15.51
N ASP A 136 -10.43 9.78 -14.43
CA ASP A 136 -11.47 10.33 -13.58
C ASP A 136 -11.70 11.81 -13.92
N GLU A 137 -12.78 12.10 -14.63
CA GLU A 137 -13.13 13.46 -15.05
C GLU A 137 -13.40 14.41 -13.87
N THR A 138 -13.62 13.89 -12.68
CA THR A 138 -13.87 14.67 -11.45
C THR A 138 -12.57 15.03 -10.73
N CYS A 139 -11.46 14.37 -11.03
CA CYS A 139 -10.18 14.61 -10.39
C CYS A 139 -9.50 15.86 -10.98
N THR A 140 -9.54 16.97 -10.24
CA THR A 140 -8.92 18.25 -10.65
C THR A 140 -7.64 18.58 -9.89
N ILE A 141 -7.33 17.83 -8.83
CA ILE A 141 -6.16 18.04 -7.99
C ILE A 141 -4.96 17.26 -8.56
N LYS A 142 -3.78 17.88 -8.52
CA LYS A 142 -2.54 17.21 -8.92
C LYS A 142 -2.04 16.31 -7.77
N HIS A 143 -2.12 14.99 -7.95
CA HIS A 143 -1.65 14.00 -6.98
C HIS A 143 -0.23 13.47 -7.26
N ALA A 144 0.23 13.44 -8.51
CA ALA A 144 1.63 13.17 -8.84
C ALA A 144 2.45 14.46 -8.68
N GLN A 145 2.77 14.80 -7.44
CA GLN A 145 3.45 16.05 -7.09
C GLN A 145 4.96 15.93 -7.28
N ASN A 146 5.59 16.99 -7.83
CA ASN A 146 7.05 17.08 -8.01
C ASN A 146 7.69 17.91 -6.87
N GLN A 147 7.14 17.82 -5.66
CA GLN A 147 7.62 18.53 -4.47
C GLN A 147 8.29 17.56 -3.51
N THR A 148 8.97 18.09 -2.50
CA THR A 148 9.53 17.25 -1.44
C THR A 148 8.41 16.54 -0.68
N PRO A 149 8.62 15.29 -0.22
CA PRO A 149 7.59 14.54 0.49
C PRO A 149 7.04 15.21 1.75
N GLU A 150 7.83 16.10 2.36
CA GLU A 150 7.43 16.82 3.59
C GLU A 150 6.45 17.96 3.33
N LEU A 151 6.29 18.40 2.06
CA LEU A 151 5.42 19.51 1.71
C LEU A 151 3.99 19.03 1.49
N GLY A 152 3.06 19.40 2.38
CA GLY A 152 1.62 19.26 2.16
C GLY A 152 1.15 20.24 1.08
N THR A 153 0.38 19.77 0.12
CA THR A 153 0.02 20.52 -1.10
C THR A 153 -1.47 20.61 -1.35
N HIS A 154 -2.28 19.76 -0.74
CA HIS A 154 -3.73 19.82 -0.82
C HIS A 154 -4.40 19.39 0.49
N THR A 155 -5.67 19.70 0.63
CA THR A 155 -6.48 19.31 1.78
C THR A 155 -7.25 18.02 1.51
N VAL A 156 -7.51 17.27 2.57
CA VAL A 156 -8.48 16.19 2.62
C VAL A 156 -9.47 16.46 3.75
N ASP A 157 -10.74 16.15 3.50
CA ASP A 157 -11.79 16.15 4.52
C ASP A 157 -11.91 14.74 5.09
N ILE A 158 -12.01 14.65 6.42
CA ILE A 158 -12.00 13.37 7.15
C ILE A 158 -13.35 13.21 7.84
N GLU A 159 -14.01 12.07 7.62
CA GLU A 159 -15.27 11.75 8.25
C GLU A 159 -15.13 11.60 9.77
N PHE A 160 -16.06 12.20 10.50
CA PHE A 160 -16.14 12.09 11.96
C PHE A 160 -16.42 10.64 12.40
N GLU A 161 -16.07 10.33 13.65
CA GLU A 161 -16.30 9.01 14.27
C GLU A 161 -15.55 7.85 13.60
N THR A 162 -14.45 8.17 12.88
CA THR A 162 -13.58 7.17 12.25
C THR A 162 -12.26 7.02 13.02
N ASN A 163 -11.60 5.88 12.83
CA ASN A 163 -10.27 5.66 13.39
C ASN A 163 -9.26 6.70 12.88
N LEU A 164 -9.40 7.12 11.61
CA LEU A 164 -8.55 8.14 11.01
C LEU A 164 -8.76 9.51 11.69
N ALA A 165 -10.02 9.91 11.87
CA ALA A 165 -10.35 11.15 12.58
C ALA A 165 -9.82 11.15 14.03
N SER A 166 -9.95 10.01 14.72
CA SER A 166 -9.44 9.85 16.09
C SER A 166 -7.90 9.94 16.15
N ALA A 167 -7.20 9.39 15.17
CA ALA A 167 -5.75 9.41 15.10
C ALA A 167 -5.21 10.81 14.77
N ILE A 168 -5.87 11.56 13.87
CA ILE A 168 -5.45 12.89 13.42
C ILE A 168 -5.97 13.99 14.36
N GLY A 169 -7.13 13.79 15.01
CA GLY A 169 -7.78 14.76 15.91
C GLY A 169 -8.39 15.97 15.17
N ARG A 170 -8.65 15.87 13.87
CA ARG A 170 -9.17 16.96 13.01
C ARG A 170 -10.07 16.39 11.92
N SER A 171 -10.98 17.22 11.40
CA SER A 171 -11.85 16.89 10.27
C SER A 171 -11.29 17.31 8.91
N THR A 172 -10.24 18.12 8.89
CA THR A 172 -9.55 18.54 7.66
C THR A 172 -8.04 18.49 7.91
N TRP A 173 -7.30 17.97 6.94
CA TRP A 173 -5.84 17.85 7.03
C TRP A 173 -5.19 18.31 5.73
N VAL A 174 -4.02 18.96 5.82
CA VAL A 174 -3.18 19.25 4.65
C VAL A 174 -2.22 18.09 4.46
N THR A 175 -2.25 17.47 3.29
CA THR A 175 -1.43 16.30 2.96
C THR A 175 -0.63 16.48 1.66
N ASN A 176 0.29 15.58 1.42
CA ASN A 176 0.99 15.41 0.15
C ASN A 176 0.38 14.27 -0.66
N SER A 177 0.74 14.17 -1.94
CA SER A 177 0.36 13.05 -2.81
C SER A 177 1.47 12.73 -3.81
N HIS A 178 1.80 11.45 -3.92
CA HIS A 178 2.81 10.92 -4.83
C HIS A 178 2.27 9.65 -5.52
N HIS A 179 1.10 9.76 -6.16
CA HIS A 179 0.43 8.65 -6.85
C HIS A 179 -0.29 9.15 -8.09
N HIS A 180 -0.55 8.25 -9.04
CA HIS A 180 -1.33 8.51 -10.25
C HIS A 180 -2.55 7.59 -10.38
N GLN A 181 -2.68 6.59 -9.51
CA GLN A 181 -3.84 5.71 -9.42
C GLN A 181 -4.69 6.03 -8.20
N SER A 182 -5.99 5.74 -8.25
CA SER A 182 -6.91 5.83 -7.11
C SER A 182 -7.97 4.74 -7.14
N VAL A 183 -8.70 4.60 -6.04
CA VAL A 183 -9.86 3.69 -5.96
C VAL A 183 -10.98 4.22 -6.85
N LYS A 184 -11.54 3.33 -7.71
CA LYS A 184 -12.68 3.59 -8.59
C LYS A 184 -13.96 3.02 -7.98
N THR A 185 -13.95 1.72 -7.69
CA THR A 185 -15.04 1.04 -6.99
C THR A 185 -14.51 0.53 -5.65
N VAL A 186 -15.20 0.87 -4.56
CA VAL A 186 -14.80 0.46 -3.22
C VAL A 186 -15.11 -1.02 -3.00
N GLY A 187 -14.14 -1.77 -2.51
CA GLY A 187 -14.25 -3.19 -2.23
C GLY A 187 -15.18 -3.51 -1.05
N LYS A 188 -15.66 -4.75 -1.01
CA LYS A 188 -16.60 -5.20 0.02
C LYS A 188 -16.03 -5.04 1.44
N GLY A 189 -16.81 -4.38 2.31
CA GLY A 189 -16.46 -4.19 3.72
C GLY A 189 -15.45 -3.06 3.96
N LEU A 190 -15.13 -2.26 2.93
CA LEU A 190 -14.36 -1.03 3.04
C LEU A 190 -15.28 0.19 3.00
N GLN A 191 -14.81 1.29 3.56
CA GLN A 191 -15.49 2.58 3.58
C GLN A 191 -14.50 3.69 3.26
N VAL A 192 -14.90 4.66 2.44
CA VAL A 192 -14.16 5.91 2.23
C VAL A 192 -14.37 6.77 3.47
N VAL A 193 -13.29 7.27 4.05
CA VAL A 193 -13.31 8.11 5.26
C VAL A 193 -12.52 9.41 5.13
N ALA A 194 -11.84 9.60 3.99
CA ALA A 194 -11.14 10.83 3.62
C ALA A 194 -10.99 10.91 2.09
#